data_1dfe5f14f3a4782566dfd91074239761
#
_entry.id   1dfe5f14f3a4782566dfd91074239761
#
_cell.length_a   1.000
_cell.length_b   1.000
_cell.length_c   1.000
_cell.angle_alpha   90.00
_cell.angle_beta   90.00
_cell.angle_gamma   90.00
#
_symmetry.space_group_name_H-M   'P 1'
#
loop_
_entity.id
_entity.type
_entity.pdbx_description
1 polymer ?
#
loop_
_entity_poly.entity_id
_entity_poly.type
_entity_poly.pdbx_seq_one_letter_code
_entity_poly.pdbx_strand_id
1 'polypeptide(L)'
;MELQGKVALVTGAAQGIGKAIAEILLKNGAKVSLLDISVARGEATKAAFGQTYGAENILFLPCDVTSENQLKDCFSKTLEKFQKLDIVCNNAGIFDEENWENCLSINLVSVIKGTYLGIQHMSKETGGKGGVIVNIASMAGLIPFLLGPVYSASKYGVVGFTASLSLTCLEKHGVRLQALCPVFVDTKLLTDLKSVKAPDQKEKLEMMIANLGVLKTSHVAEGFLQLVMDPTRNGASLKVLENGKLEYEAIPTILPENPKSI
;
A
#
# COMPACT_ATOMS: atom_id res chain seq x y z
N MET A 1 18.46 -0.09 1.56
CA MET A 1 18.23 -1.42 2.22
C MET A 1 18.42 -2.50 1.16
N GLU A 2 19.11 -3.58 1.44
CA GLU A 2 19.17 -4.74 0.54
C GLU A 2 17.93 -5.61 0.77
N LEU A 3 17.26 -6.07 -0.30
CA LEU A 3 16.03 -6.86 -0.18
C LEU A 3 16.26 -8.37 -0.17
N GLN A 4 17.47 -8.82 -0.44
CA GLN A 4 17.80 -10.24 -0.43
C GLN A 4 17.40 -10.90 0.90
N GLY A 5 16.51 -11.88 0.81
CA GLY A 5 15.98 -12.61 1.95
C GLY A 5 15.07 -11.82 2.90
N LYS A 6 14.71 -10.58 2.61
CA LYS A 6 13.65 -9.84 3.31
C LYS A 6 12.29 -10.49 3.09
N VAL A 7 11.39 -10.34 4.04
CA VAL A 7 10.03 -10.88 3.98
C VAL A 7 9.04 -9.73 3.89
N ALA A 8 8.19 -9.77 2.87
CA ALA A 8 7.13 -8.79 2.65
C ALA A 8 5.74 -9.44 2.71
N LEU A 9 4.77 -8.68 3.20
CA LEU A 9 3.35 -9.00 3.14
C LEU A 9 2.64 -7.92 2.33
N VAL A 10 1.87 -8.31 1.30
CA VAL A 10 1.18 -7.38 0.38
C VAL A 10 -0.29 -7.75 0.32
N THR A 11 -1.19 -6.79 0.65
CA THR A 11 -2.63 -6.96 0.53
C THR A 11 -3.16 -6.55 -0.86
N GLY A 12 -4.20 -7.22 -1.38
CA GLY A 12 -4.69 -6.99 -2.74
C GLY A 12 -3.67 -7.38 -3.80
N ALA A 13 -2.93 -8.46 -3.59
CA ALA A 13 -1.74 -8.83 -4.35
C ALA A 13 -2.00 -9.73 -5.57
N ALA A 14 -3.25 -10.14 -5.82
CA ALA A 14 -3.57 -11.02 -6.94
C ALA A 14 -3.60 -10.30 -8.30
N GLN A 15 -3.68 -8.97 -8.31
CA GLN A 15 -3.78 -8.16 -9.53
C GLN A 15 -3.27 -6.72 -9.33
N GLY A 16 -3.20 -5.94 -10.42
CA GLY A 16 -2.97 -4.50 -10.40
C GLY A 16 -1.68 -4.09 -9.69
N ILE A 17 -1.77 -3.02 -8.89
CA ILE A 17 -0.63 -2.44 -8.17
C ILE A 17 -0.01 -3.45 -7.21
N GLY A 18 -0.82 -4.16 -6.41
CA GLY A 18 -0.33 -5.13 -5.42
C GLY A 18 0.47 -6.26 -6.06
N LYS A 19 0.03 -6.77 -7.22
CA LYS A 19 0.77 -7.78 -8.00
C LYS A 19 2.10 -7.22 -8.49
N ALA A 20 2.13 -6.01 -9.04
CA ALA A 20 3.36 -5.38 -9.52
C ALA A 20 4.35 -5.09 -8.38
N ILE A 21 3.86 -4.69 -7.20
CA ILE A 21 4.68 -4.53 -5.99
C ILE A 21 5.26 -5.87 -5.54
N ALA A 22 4.44 -6.93 -5.50
CA ALA A 22 4.93 -8.27 -5.17
C ALA A 22 6.02 -8.73 -6.13
N GLU A 23 5.84 -8.49 -7.42
CA GLU A 23 6.81 -8.85 -8.45
C GLU A 23 8.15 -8.12 -8.30
N ILE A 24 8.13 -6.80 -8.09
CA ILE A 24 9.38 -6.03 -7.91
C ILE A 24 10.12 -6.43 -6.64
N LEU A 25 9.40 -6.80 -5.56
CA LEU A 25 10.00 -7.32 -4.34
C LEU A 25 10.69 -8.67 -4.58
N LEU A 26 10.01 -9.60 -5.25
CA LEU A 26 10.58 -10.91 -5.63
C LEU A 26 11.79 -10.77 -6.54
N LYS A 27 11.71 -9.89 -7.55
CA LYS A 27 12.82 -9.59 -8.46
C LYS A 27 14.06 -9.07 -7.72
N ASN A 28 13.88 -8.42 -6.59
CA ASN A 28 14.98 -7.93 -5.74
C ASN A 28 15.36 -8.90 -4.60
N GLY A 29 14.93 -10.17 -4.66
CA GLY A 29 15.34 -11.23 -3.76
C GLY A 29 14.56 -11.31 -2.45
N ALA A 30 13.44 -10.59 -2.31
CA ALA A 30 12.55 -10.74 -1.16
C ALA A 30 11.70 -12.01 -1.26
N LYS A 31 11.18 -12.47 -0.12
CA LYS A 31 10.10 -13.44 -0.03
C LYS A 31 8.78 -12.70 0.18
N VAL A 32 7.68 -13.16 -0.41
CA VAL A 32 6.44 -12.40 -0.42
C VAL A 32 5.24 -13.26 -0.03
N SER A 33 4.46 -12.79 0.94
CA SER A 33 3.11 -13.24 1.22
C SER A 33 2.12 -12.39 0.43
N LEU A 34 1.39 -13.02 -0.47
CA LEU A 34 0.34 -12.43 -1.30
C LEU A 34 -1.00 -12.64 -0.60
N LEU A 35 -1.67 -11.57 -0.19
CA LEU A 35 -3.00 -11.62 0.41
C LEU A 35 -4.02 -11.05 -0.58
N ASP A 36 -5.09 -11.80 -0.85
CA ASP A 36 -6.18 -11.33 -1.72
C ASP A 36 -7.47 -12.10 -1.43
N ILE A 37 -8.61 -11.47 -1.64
CA ILE A 37 -9.92 -12.12 -1.53
C ILE A 37 -10.20 -13.07 -2.71
N SER A 38 -9.57 -12.82 -3.86
CA SER A 38 -9.76 -13.61 -5.08
C SER A 38 -8.85 -14.84 -5.10
N VAL A 39 -9.34 -15.96 -4.61
CA VAL A 39 -8.59 -17.23 -4.53
C VAL A 39 -8.03 -17.65 -5.88
N ALA A 40 -8.86 -17.67 -6.92
CA ALA A 40 -8.45 -18.13 -8.24
C ALA A 40 -7.31 -17.28 -8.83
N ARG A 41 -7.39 -15.95 -8.72
CA ARG A 41 -6.33 -15.05 -9.21
C ARG A 41 -5.08 -15.12 -8.34
N GLY A 42 -5.25 -15.26 -7.03
CA GLY A 42 -4.12 -15.37 -6.09
C GLY A 42 -3.30 -16.63 -6.34
N GLU A 43 -3.93 -17.79 -6.52
CA GLU A 43 -3.23 -19.03 -6.86
C GLU A 43 -2.58 -18.96 -8.25
N ALA A 44 -3.24 -18.36 -9.24
CA ALA A 44 -2.64 -18.16 -10.56
C ALA A 44 -1.40 -17.24 -10.50
N THR A 45 -1.46 -16.16 -9.70
CA THR A 45 -0.32 -15.24 -9.51
C THR A 45 0.83 -15.94 -8.76
N LYS A 46 0.53 -16.70 -7.69
CA LYS A 46 1.51 -17.51 -6.97
C LYS A 46 2.19 -18.52 -7.89
N ALA A 47 1.42 -19.24 -8.72
CA ALA A 47 1.97 -20.21 -9.66
C ALA A 47 2.92 -19.56 -10.69
N ALA A 48 2.50 -18.44 -11.30
CA ALA A 48 3.31 -17.70 -12.25
C ALA A 48 4.62 -17.17 -11.62
N PHE A 49 4.53 -16.58 -10.45
CA PHE A 49 5.72 -16.09 -9.73
C PHE A 49 6.61 -17.24 -9.25
N GLY A 50 6.02 -18.37 -8.83
CA GLY A 50 6.75 -19.55 -8.38
C GLY A 50 7.64 -20.14 -9.48
N GLN A 51 7.19 -20.11 -10.74
CA GLN A 51 7.98 -20.52 -11.89
C GLN A 51 9.19 -19.61 -12.13
N THR A 52 9.05 -18.32 -11.85
CA THR A 52 10.09 -17.33 -12.17
C THR A 52 11.05 -17.07 -11.01
N TYR A 53 10.54 -17.04 -9.78
CA TYR A 53 11.27 -16.57 -8.58
C TYR A 53 11.46 -17.64 -7.51
N GLY A 54 11.01 -18.90 -7.75
CA GLY A 54 11.03 -19.99 -6.79
C GLY A 54 9.80 -20.04 -5.90
N ALA A 55 9.13 -21.20 -5.87
CA ALA A 55 7.89 -21.41 -5.13
C ALA A 55 8.06 -21.26 -3.60
N GLU A 56 9.24 -21.51 -3.09
CA GLU A 56 9.61 -21.35 -1.66
C GLU A 56 9.62 -19.90 -1.20
N ASN A 57 9.75 -18.94 -2.13
CA ASN A 57 9.78 -17.51 -1.84
C ASN A 57 8.39 -16.87 -1.81
N ILE A 58 7.34 -17.63 -2.08
CA ILE A 58 5.99 -17.10 -2.25
C ILE A 58 5.00 -17.88 -1.39
N LEU A 59 4.14 -17.13 -0.70
CA LEU A 59 2.98 -17.66 0.01
C LEU A 59 1.74 -16.92 -0.45
N PHE A 60 0.69 -17.64 -0.88
CA PHE A 60 -0.61 -17.02 -1.11
C PHE A 60 -1.56 -17.39 0.02
N LEU A 61 -2.28 -16.40 0.53
CA LEU A 61 -3.24 -16.53 1.61
C LEU A 61 -4.55 -15.83 1.21
N PRO A 62 -5.66 -16.56 1.06
CA PRO A 62 -6.98 -15.98 0.90
C PRO A 62 -7.29 -15.07 2.10
N CYS A 63 -7.66 -13.81 1.83
CA CYS A 63 -7.89 -12.84 2.89
C CYS A 63 -8.90 -11.77 2.47
N ASP A 64 -9.98 -11.67 3.22
CA ASP A 64 -10.80 -10.48 3.29
C ASP A 64 -10.17 -9.55 4.33
N VAL A 65 -9.60 -8.42 3.89
CA VAL A 65 -8.91 -7.45 4.75
C VAL A 65 -9.85 -6.76 5.75
N THR A 66 -11.17 -6.81 5.56
CA THR A 66 -12.15 -6.28 6.50
C THR A 66 -12.32 -7.21 7.71
N SER A 67 -12.04 -8.50 7.55
CA SER A 67 -12.07 -9.51 8.60
C SER A 67 -10.76 -9.45 9.42
N GLU A 68 -10.86 -8.94 10.64
CA GLU A 68 -9.73 -8.85 11.55
C GLU A 68 -9.08 -10.21 11.83
N ASN A 69 -9.90 -11.25 11.99
CA ASN A 69 -9.41 -12.61 12.26
C ASN A 69 -8.62 -13.17 11.07
N GLN A 70 -9.13 -13.00 9.83
CA GLN A 70 -8.41 -13.46 8.64
C GLN A 70 -7.10 -12.71 8.47
N LEU A 71 -7.11 -11.38 8.69
CA LEU A 71 -5.90 -10.57 8.58
C LEU A 71 -4.84 -11.00 9.61
N LYS A 72 -5.21 -11.18 10.88
CA LYS A 72 -4.33 -11.70 11.94
C LYS A 72 -3.76 -13.08 11.59
N ASP A 73 -4.59 -13.98 11.09
CA ASP A 73 -4.18 -15.33 10.68
C ASP A 73 -3.14 -15.27 9.53
N CYS A 74 -3.34 -14.38 8.56
CA CYS A 74 -2.38 -14.18 7.47
C CYS A 74 -1.02 -13.66 7.94
N PHE A 75 -0.98 -12.73 8.90
CA PHE A 75 0.26 -12.30 9.52
C PHE A 75 0.95 -13.47 10.25
N SER A 76 0.21 -14.25 11.03
CA SER A 76 0.73 -15.43 11.75
C SER A 76 1.31 -16.46 10.80
N LYS A 77 0.59 -16.82 9.73
CA LYS A 77 1.05 -17.77 8.70
C LYS A 77 2.26 -17.27 7.92
N THR A 78 2.37 -15.96 7.71
CA THR A 78 3.56 -15.36 7.10
C THR A 78 4.80 -15.57 7.98
N LEU A 79 4.64 -15.34 9.29
CA LEU A 79 5.71 -15.55 10.27
C LEU A 79 6.05 -17.04 10.45
N GLU A 80 5.05 -17.91 10.46
CA GLU A 80 5.25 -19.35 10.49
C GLU A 80 6.07 -19.83 9.29
N LYS A 81 5.74 -19.38 8.08
CA LYS A 81 6.44 -19.77 6.84
C LYS A 81 7.84 -19.19 6.73
N PHE A 82 8.03 -17.90 7.03
CA PHE A 82 9.27 -17.17 6.71
C PHE A 82 10.07 -16.73 7.94
N GLN A 83 9.56 -16.98 9.16
CA GLN A 83 10.21 -16.74 10.46
C GLN A 83 10.50 -15.26 10.78
N LYS A 84 10.03 -14.32 9.97
CA LYS A 84 10.17 -12.87 10.16
C LYS A 84 9.22 -12.09 9.27
N LEU A 85 9.13 -10.79 9.54
CA LEU A 85 8.46 -9.81 8.69
C LEU A 85 9.31 -8.54 8.67
N ASP A 86 9.60 -8.00 7.48
CA ASP A 86 10.43 -6.82 7.29
C ASP A 86 9.66 -5.67 6.59
N ILE A 87 8.67 -6.02 5.76
CA ILE A 87 7.95 -5.08 4.91
C ILE A 87 6.46 -5.39 4.93
N VAL A 88 5.62 -4.37 5.11
CA VAL A 88 4.16 -4.48 4.91
C VAL A 88 3.72 -3.48 3.86
N CYS A 89 2.95 -3.94 2.88
CA CYS A 89 2.26 -3.11 1.90
C CYS A 89 0.75 -3.25 2.08
N ASN A 90 0.12 -2.25 2.68
CA ASN A 90 -1.33 -2.15 2.73
C ASN A 90 -1.83 -1.53 1.42
N ASN A 91 -2.19 -2.39 0.45
CA ASN A 91 -2.54 -1.97 -0.90
C ASN A 91 -4.02 -2.26 -1.25
N ALA A 92 -4.67 -3.22 -0.61
CA ALA A 92 -6.07 -3.52 -0.91
C ALA A 92 -6.95 -2.25 -0.89
N GLY A 93 -7.77 -2.08 -1.92
CA GLY A 93 -8.62 -0.91 -2.06
C GLY A 93 -9.63 -1.05 -3.19
N ILE A 94 -10.72 -0.33 -3.07
CA ILE A 94 -11.82 -0.26 -4.04
C ILE A 94 -12.22 1.19 -4.28
N PHE A 95 -12.96 1.42 -5.35
CA PHE A 95 -13.74 2.63 -5.60
C PHE A 95 -15.23 2.26 -5.53
N ASP A 96 -15.92 2.72 -4.49
CA ASP A 96 -17.34 2.45 -4.29
C ASP A 96 -17.95 3.61 -3.48
N GLU A 97 -18.71 4.46 -4.17
CA GLU A 97 -19.37 5.63 -3.55
C GLU A 97 -20.77 5.28 -3.05
N GLU A 98 -21.38 4.20 -3.58
CA GLU A 98 -22.72 3.76 -3.18
C GLU A 98 -22.67 2.99 -1.86
N ASN A 99 -21.74 2.05 -1.74
CA ASN A 99 -21.49 1.31 -0.50
C ASN A 99 -20.31 1.92 0.25
N TRP A 100 -20.52 3.14 0.74
CA TRP A 100 -19.47 3.96 1.34
C TRP A 100 -18.86 3.33 2.62
N GLU A 101 -19.64 2.60 3.39
CA GLU A 101 -19.16 1.91 4.61
C GLU A 101 -18.15 0.82 4.25
N ASN A 102 -18.44 0.04 3.20
CA ASN A 102 -17.51 -0.96 2.68
C ASN A 102 -16.25 -0.30 2.10
N CYS A 103 -16.41 0.81 1.38
CA CYS A 103 -15.28 1.58 0.86
C CYS A 103 -14.34 2.04 2.00
N LEU A 104 -14.87 2.63 3.06
CA LEU A 104 -14.09 3.05 4.22
C LEU A 104 -13.48 1.85 4.96
N SER A 105 -14.23 0.75 5.10
CA SER A 105 -13.76 -0.45 5.76
C SER A 105 -12.53 -1.05 5.04
N ILE A 106 -12.57 -1.12 3.70
CA ILE A 106 -11.46 -1.65 2.91
C ILE A 106 -10.32 -0.63 2.80
N ASN A 107 -10.61 0.62 2.42
CA ASN A 107 -9.57 1.58 2.05
C ASN A 107 -8.86 2.22 3.24
N LEU A 108 -9.50 2.29 4.42
CA LEU A 108 -8.97 2.98 5.59
C LEU A 108 -8.85 2.06 6.81
N VAL A 109 -9.96 1.42 7.23
CA VAL A 109 -9.95 0.63 8.47
C VAL A 109 -9.00 -0.56 8.34
N SER A 110 -8.99 -1.26 7.20
CA SER A 110 -8.05 -2.36 6.96
C SER A 110 -6.60 -1.92 6.94
N VAL A 111 -6.31 -0.74 6.40
CA VAL A 111 -4.96 -0.14 6.39
C VAL A 111 -4.49 0.15 7.81
N ILE A 112 -5.35 0.71 8.65
CA ILE A 112 -5.05 0.95 10.07
C ILE A 112 -4.75 -0.39 10.78
N LYS A 113 -5.61 -1.40 10.62
CA LYS A 113 -5.41 -2.73 11.20
C LYS A 113 -4.12 -3.39 10.72
N GLY A 114 -3.87 -3.42 9.40
CA GLY A 114 -2.66 -3.98 8.81
C GLY A 114 -1.39 -3.25 9.29
N THR A 115 -1.45 -1.93 9.47
CA THR A 115 -0.35 -1.15 10.01
C THR A 115 -0.04 -1.53 11.46
N TYR A 116 -1.04 -1.61 12.34
CA TYR A 116 -0.80 -1.99 13.73
C TYR A 116 -0.32 -3.46 13.86
N LEU A 117 -0.85 -4.38 13.07
CA LEU A 117 -0.33 -5.76 13.02
C LEU A 117 1.13 -5.79 12.53
N GLY A 118 1.46 -5.02 11.49
CA GLY A 118 2.84 -4.89 11.03
C GLY A 118 3.78 -4.37 12.13
N ILE A 119 3.37 -3.31 12.84
CA ILE A 119 4.15 -2.77 13.96
C ILE A 119 4.31 -3.84 15.05
N GLN A 120 3.23 -4.51 15.45
CA GLN A 120 3.28 -5.54 16.50
C GLN A 120 4.33 -6.63 16.21
N HIS A 121 4.44 -7.06 14.95
CA HIS A 121 5.35 -8.15 14.57
C HIS A 121 6.76 -7.68 14.21
N MET A 122 6.95 -6.42 13.83
CA MET A 122 8.26 -5.87 13.47
C MET A 122 8.93 -5.09 14.59
N SER A 123 8.18 -4.71 15.64
CA SER A 123 8.65 -3.81 16.70
C SER A 123 9.87 -4.35 17.44
N LYS A 124 10.86 -3.49 17.63
CA LYS A 124 12.03 -3.77 18.46
C LYS A 124 11.66 -4.00 19.94
N GLU A 125 10.57 -3.40 20.42
CA GLU A 125 10.07 -3.60 21.78
C GLU A 125 9.59 -5.05 22.03
N THR A 126 9.15 -5.74 20.98
CA THR A 126 8.65 -7.11 21.05
C THR A 126 9.63 -8.14 20.48
N GLY A 127 10.92 -7.76 20.30
CA GLY A 127 11.97 -8.64 19.80
C GLY A 127 12.09 -8.66 18.27
N GLY A 128 11.33 -7.84 17.55
CA GLY A 128 11.50 -7.62 16.11
C GLY A 128 12.76 -6.81 15.78
N LYS A 129 13.04 -6.65 14.50
CA LYS A 129 14.22 -5.91 14.01
C LYS A 129 13.89 -4.53 13.41
N GLY A 130 12.67 -4.07 13.59
CA GLY A 130 12.12 -2.95 12.87
C GLY A 130 11.73 -3.32 11.44
N GLY A 131 11.36 -2.33 10.63
CA GLY A 131 10.95 -2.57 9.26
C GLY A 131 10.37 -1.34 8.58
N VAL A 132 9.62 -1.57 7.52
CA VAL A 132 8.92 -0.49 6.80
C VAL A 132 7.50 -0.90 6.42
N ILE A 133 6.56 0.00 6.63
CA ILE A 133 5.17 -0.13 6.19
C ILE A 133 4.90 0.96 5.17
N VAL A 134 4.40 0.55 4.00
CA VAL A 134 3.95 1.47 2.96
C VAL A 134 2.45 1.29 2.76
N ASN A 135 1.71 2.35 2.99
CA ASN A 135 0.27 2.43 2.80
C ASN A 135 -0.03 3.02 1.42
N ILE A 136 -0.76 2.29 0.58
CA ILE A 136 -1.14 2.78 -0.73
C ILE A 136 -2.33 3.74 -0.57
N ALA A 137 -2.02 5.01 -0.63
CA ALA A 137 -3.00 6.09 -0.67
C ALA A 137 -3.46 6.38 -2.11
N SER A 138 -3.47 7.62 -2.51
CA SER A 138 -3.77 8.13 -3.85
C SER A 138 -3.48 9.63 -3.88
N MET A 139 -3.36 10.23 -5.05
CA MET A 139 -3.46 11.69 -5.21
C MET A 139 -4.80 12.22 -4.64
N ALA A 140 -5.87 11.42 -4.67
CA ALA A 140 -7.15 11.74 -4.03
C ALA A 140 -7.07 11.83 -2.48
N GLY A 141 -5.94 11.51 -1.88
CA GLY A 141 -5.63 11.73 -0.46
C GLY A 141 -4.82 13.01 -0.20
N LEU A 142 -4.45 13.76 -1.25
CA LEU A 142 -3.70 15.02 -1.18
C LEU A 142 -4.48 16.18 -1.80
N ILE A 143 -5.30 15.89 -2.82
CA ILE A 143 -6.18 16.86 -3.47
C ILE A 143 -7.61 16.30 -3.55
N PRO A 144 -8.66 17.14 -3.52
CA PRO A 144 -10.03 16.67 -3.63
C PRO A 144 -10.28 15.96 -4.97
N PHE A 145 -10.91 14.79 -4.93
CA PHE A 145 -11.34 14.06 -6.12
C PHE A 145 -12.85 14.22 -6.32
N LEU A 146 -13.23 15.03 -7.30
CA LEU A 146 -14.60 15.46 -7.56
C LEU A 146 -15.62 14.30 -7.70
N LEU A 147 -15.20 13.17 -8.26
CA LEU A 147 -16.06 12.02 -8.56
C LEU A 147 -16.12 10.99 -7.43
N GLY A 148 -15.36 11.20 -6.37
CA GLY A 148 -15.25 10.23 -5.28
C GLY A 148 -15.01 10.87 -3.92
N PRO A 149 -16.02 11.54 -3.32
CA PRO A 149 -15.86 12.16 -2.00
C PRO A 149 -15.57 11.15 -0.90
N VAL A 150 -16.19 9.96 -0.91
CA VAL A 150 -15.93 8.90 0.06
C VAL A 150 -14.56 8.29 -0.17
N TYR A 151 -14.21 8.02 -1.43
CA TYR A 151 -12.87 7.55 -1.79
C TYR A 151 -11.81 8.56 -1.34
N SER A 152 -12.00 9.86 -1.62
CA SER A 152 -11.11 10.91 -1.12
C SER A 152 -10.99 10.87 0.40
N ALA A 153 -12.11 10.86 1.13
CA ALA A 153 -12.09 10.80 2.59
C ALA A 153 -11.27 9.61 3.10
N SER A 154 -11.43 8.41 2.48
CA SER A 154 -10.63 7.25 2.83
C SER A 154 -9.13 7.46 2.60
N LYS A 155 -8.75 8.07 1.47
CA LYS A 155 -7.34 8.28 1.10
C LYS A 155 -6.67 9.43 1.84
N TYR A 156 -7.40 10.52 2.16
CA TYR A 156 -6.95 11.53 3.12
C TYR A 156 -6.73 10.92 4.50
N GLY A 157 -7.64 10.05 4.94
CA GLY A 157 -7.49 9.29 6.19
C GLY A 157 -6.21 8.46 6.23
N VAL A 158 -5.87 7.77 5.15
CA VAL A 158 -4.61 6.99 5.03
C VAL A 158 -3.38 7.90 5.13
N VAL A 159 -3.36 9.03 4.42
CA VAL A 159 -2.24 9.98 4.46
C VAL A 159 -2.08 10.56 5.86
N GLY A 160 -3.16 11.08 6.47
CA GLY A 160 -3.13 11.67 7.79
C GLY A 160 -2.73 10.66 8.88
N PHE A 161 -3.29 9.45 8.84
CA PHE A 161 -2.93 8.35 9.74
C PHE A 161 -1.44 7.99 9.64
N THR A 162 -0.95 7.81 8.41
CA THR A 162 0.45 7.44 8.16
C THR A 162 1.41 8.51 8.69
N ALA A 163 1.17 9.76 8.36
CA ALA A 163 1.99 10.89 8.80
C ALA A 163 1.98 11.02 10.33
N SER A 164 0.79 11.00 10.96
CA SER A 164 0.66 11.17 12.39
C SER A 164 1.34 10.05 13.19
N LEU A 165 1.12 8.79 12.80
CA LEU A 165 1.70 7.64 13.49
C LEU A 165 3.21 7.56 13.32
N SER A 166 3.74 8.05 12.19
CA SER A 166 5.18 8.02 11.91
C SER A 166 6.01 8.82 12.91
N LEU A 167 5.44 9.87 13.52
CA LEU A 167 6.15 10.77 14.43
C LEU A 167 6.76 10.04 15.64
N THR A 168 6.10 8.97 16.08
CA THR A 168 6.54 8.20 17.25
C THR A 168 6.95 6.77 16.91
N CYS A 169 6.45 6.22 15.79
CA CYS A 169 6.60 4.81 15.45
C CYS A 169 8.06 4.41 15.18
N LEU A 170 8.82 5.24 14.48
CA LEU A 170 10.22 4.93 14.17
C LEU A 170 11.07 4.87 15.43
N GLU A 171 10.95 5.85 16.32
CA GLU A 171 11.69 5.90 17.58
C GLU A 171 11.33 4.73 18.47
N LYS A 172 10.03 4.52 18.69
CA LYS A 172 9.53 3.52 19.63
C LYS A 172 9.70 2.08 19.11
N HIS A 173 9.36 1.84 17.85
CA HIS A 173 9.27 0.48 17.31
C HIS A 173 10.35 0.15 16.28
N GLY A 174 11.14 1.13 15.81
CA GLY A 174 12.09 0.94 14.73
C GLY A 174 11.41 0.70 13.36
N VAL A 175 10.13 1.06 13.22
CA VAL A 175 9.33 0.84 12.02
C VAL A 175 9.06 2.18 11.33
N ARG A 176 9.49 2.29 10.06
CA ARG A 176 9.18 3.45 9.22
C ARG A 176 7.78 3.31 8.61
N LEU A 177 7.07 4.41 8.53
CA LEU A 177 5.75 4.50 7.91
C LEU A 177 5.79 5.45 6.72
N GLN A 178 5.23 5.05 5.58
CA GLN A 178 5.23 5.83 4.35
C GLN A 178 3.87 5.73 3.66
N ALA A 179 3.47 6.77 2.93
CA ALA A 179 2.32 6.74 2.04
C ALA A 179 2.76 6.85 0.57
N LEU A 180 2.17 6.05 -0.31
CA LEU A 180 2.38 6.14 -1.75
C LEU A 180 1.10 6.66 -2.41
N CYS A 181 1.21 7.75 -3.16
CA CYS A 181 0.09 8.51 -3.70
C CYS A 181 0.13 8.55 -5.24
N PRO A 182 -0.29 7.48 -5.93
CA PRO A 182 -0.33 7.49 -7.40
C PRO A 182 -1.49 8.33 -7.94
N VAL A 183 -1.32 8.87 -9.15
CA VAL A 183 -2.41 9.34 -10.01
C VAL A 183 -3.19 8.15 -10.58
N PHE A 184 -3.94 8.31 -11.69
CA PHE A 184 -4.63 7.19 -12.33
C PHE A 184 -3.65 6.09 -12.76
N VAL A 185 -4.01 4.85 -12.49
CA VAL A 185 -3.19 3.66 -12.82
C VAL A 185 -4.02 2.69 -13.63
N ASP A 186 -3.44 2.11 -14.66
CA ASP A 186 -4.10 1.10 -15.52
C ASP A 186 -4.37 -0.19 -14.75
N THR A 187 -5.54 -0.22 -14.13
CA THR A 187 -6.02 -1.29 -13.26
C THR A 187 -7.53 -1.46 -13.39
N LYS A 188 -8.05 -2.56 -12.83
CA LYS A 188 -9.51 -2.77 -12.74
C LYS A 188 -10.22 -1.60 -12.05
N LEU A 189 -9.63 -1.00 -11.02
CA LEU A 189 -10.20 0.15 -10.31
C LEU A 189 -10.45 1.34 -11.26
N LEU A 190 -9.55 1.62 -12.18
CA LEU A 190 -9.75 2.65 -13.20
C LEU A 190 -10.83 2.26 -14.21
N THR A 191 -10.93 0.97 -14.55
CA THR A 191 -11.99 0.46 -15.43
C THR A 191 -13.36 0.60 -14.76
N ASP A 192 -13.45 0.26 -13.47
CA ASP A 192 -14.68 0.40 -12.69
C ASP A 192 -15.08 1.89 -12.58
N LEU A 193 -14.13 2.79 -12.36
CA LEU A 193 -14.34 4.23 -12.35
C LEU A 193 -14.85 4.77 -13.71
N LYS A 194 -14.31 4.29 -14.83
CA LYS A 194 -14.76 4.64 -16.19
C LYS A 194 -16.19 4.16 -16.50
N SER A 195 -16.71 3.22 -15.74
CA SER A 195 -18.08 2.73 -15.88
C SER A 195 -19.14 3.66 -15.27
N VAL A 196 -18.73 4.80 -14.72
CA VAL A 196 -19.64 5.86 -14.22
C VAL A 196 -20.64 6.26 -15.29
N LYS A 197 -21.93 6.24 -14.93
CA LYS A 197 -23.02 6.31 -15.89
C LYS A 197 -23.45 7.73 -16.27
N ALA A 198 -23.19 8.73 -15.44
CA ALA A 198 -23.63 10.10 -15.70
C ALA A 198 -22.74 10.78 -16.76
N PRO A 199 -23.30 11.32 -17.85
CA PRO A 199 -22.51 11.90 -18.94
C PRO A 199 -21.57 13.02 -18.52
N ASP A 200 -22.00 13.90 -17.63
CA ASP A 200 -21.19 15.02 -17.10
C ASP A 200 -20.02 14.55 -16.23
N GLN A 201 -20.20 13.46 -15.51
CA GLN A 201 -19.13 12.83 -14.71
C GLN A 201 -18.10 12.15 -15.61
N LYS A 202 -18.55 11.53 -16.71
CA LYS A 202 -17.67 10.91 -17.68
C LYS A 202 -16.75 11.93 -18.35
N GLU A 203 -17.30 13.05 -18.82
CA GLU A 203 -16.52 14.13 -19.42
C GLU A 203 -15.47 14.68 -18.44
N LYS A 204 -15.87 14.94 -17.19
CA LYS A 204 -14.95 15.40 -16.14
C LYS A 204 -13.82 14.38 -15.87
N LEU A 205 -14.15 13.09 -15.83
CA LEU A 205 -13.16 12.03 -15.66
C LEU A 205 -12.15 11.98 -16.83
N GLU A 206 -12.65 12.08 -18.07
CA GLU A 206 -11.82 12.11 -19.27
C GLU A 206 -10.86 13.31 -19.27
N MET A 207 -11.35 14.50 -18.88
CA MET A 207 -10.50 15.68 -18.70
C MET A 207 -9.42 15.48 -17.62
N MET A 208 -9.78 14.90 -16.49
CA MET A 208 -8.80 14.62 -15.42
C MET A 208 -7.76 13.60 -15.86
N ILE A 209 -8.16 12.55 -16.58
CA ILE A 209 -7.24 11.55 -17.14
C ILE A 209 -6.32 12.18 -18.19
N ALA A 210 -6.83 13.05 -19.04
CA ALA A 210 -6.05 13.76 -20.05
C ALA A 210 -4.97 14.66 -19.41
N ASN A 211 -5.30 15.28 -18.27
CA ASN A 211 -4.39 16.19 -17.57
C ASN A 211 -3.34 15.46 -16.69
N LEU A 212 -3.71 14.34 -16.08
CA LEU A 212 -2.86 13.65 -15.10
C LEU A 212 -2.19 12.39 -15.66
N GLY A 213 -2.59 11.96 -16.84
CA GLY A 213 -2.11 10.72 -17.46
C GLY A 213 -2.58 9.45 -16.76
N VAL A 214 -2.22 8.31 -17.35
CA VAL A 214 -2.44 6.97 -16.77
C VAL A 214 -1.11 6.25 -16.62
N LEU A 215 -0.80 5.87 -15.41
CA LEU A 215 0.42 5.12 -15.07
C LEU A 215 0.28 3.64 -15.41
N LYS A 216 1.41 3.02 -15.74
CA LYS A 216 1.56 1.56 -15.64
C LYS A 216 1.73 1.18 -14.17
N THR A 217 1.28 -0.02 -13.79
CA THR A 217 1.47 -0.55 -12.44
C THR A 217 2.96 -0.64 -12.04
N SER A 218 3.85 -0.82 -13.01
CA SER A 218 5.31 -0.82 -12.80
C SER A 218 5.84 0.50 -12.25
N HIS A 219 5.32 1.65 -12.70
CA HIS A 219 5.74 2.96 -12.16
C HIS A 219 5.39 3.10 -10.68
N VAL A 220 4.24 2.56 -10.27
CA VAL A 220 3.85 2.56 -8.84
C VAL A 220 4.73 1.60 -8.04
N ALA A 221 5.07 0.45 -8.61
CA ALA A 221 5.97 -0.51 -7.96
C ALA A 221 7.39 0.06 -7.79
N GLU A 222 7.89 0.85 -8.74
CA GLU A 222 9.17 1.57 -8.62
C GLU A 222 9.12 2.63 -7.51
N GLY A 223 8.05 3.41 -7.42
CA GLY A 223 7.83 4.35 -6.31
C GLY A 223 7.77 3.65 -4.95
N PHE A 224 7.08 2.50 -4.88
CA PHE A 224 7.08 1.66 -3.68
C PHE A 224 8.49 1.19 -3.30
N LEU A 225 9.24 0.69 -4.28
CA LEU A 225 10.62 0.24 -4.06
C LEU A 225 11.51 1.38 -3.54
N GLN A 226 11.38 2.60 -4.08
CA GLN A 226 12.09 3.77 -3.58
C GLN A 226 11.79 4.02 -2.09
N LEU A 227 10.51 3.99 -1.66
CA LEU A 227 10.14 4.19 -0.25
C LEU A 227 10.71 3.10 0.67
N VAL A 228 10.75 1.87 0.21
CA VAL A 228 11.32 0.76 0.98
C VAL A 228 12.82 0.91 1.12
N MET A 229 13.50 1.27 0.03
CA MET A 229 14.97 1.34 -0.04
C MET A 229 15.57 2.57 0.64
N ASP A 230 14.84 3.70 0.70
CA ASP A 230 15.32 4.95 1.30
C ASP A 230 15.18 4.95 2.83
N PRO A 231 16.26 4.78 3.61
CA PRO A 231 16.19 4.75 5.07
C PRO A 231 16.01 6.16 5.67
N THR A 232 16.18 7.21 4.90
CA THR A 232 16.19 8.60 5.39
C THR A 232 14.78 9.18 5.54
N ARG A 233 13.78 8.54 4.94
CA ARG A 233 12.39 9.02 4.94
C ARG A 233 11.52 8.26 5.92
N ASN A 234 10.71 9.03 6.66
CA ASN A 234 9.66 8.53 7.55
C ASN A 234 8.50 9.52 7.56
N GLY A 235 7.26 9.04 7.51
CA GLY A 235 6.05 9.86 7.44
C GLY A 235 5.81 10.56 6.09
N ALA A 236 6.65 10.32 5.09
CA ALA A 236 6.55 10.98 3.80
C ALA A 236 5.39 10.43 2.96
N SER A 237 4.79 11.30 2.17
CA SER A 237 3.90 10.96 1.07
C SER A 237 4.65 11.09 -0.24
N LEU A 238 4.82 9.99 -0.97
CA LEU A 238 5.46 9.98 -2.29
C LEU A 238 4.40 9.97 -3.38
N LYS A 239 4.35 11.03 -4.17
CA LYS A 239 3.50 11.11 -5.36
C LYS A 239 4.13 10.32 -6.50
N VAL A 240 3.31 9.54 -7.21
CA VAL A 240 3.68 8.94 -8.50
C VAL A 240 2.86 9.64 -9.57
N LEU A 241 3.52 10.51 -10.30
CA LEU A 241 2.92 11.39 -11.29
C LEU A 241 3.09 10.82 -12.70
N GLU A 242 2.57 11.52 -13.69
CA GLU A 242 2.67 11.14 -15.10
C GLU A 242 4.08 10.67 -15.47
N ASN A 243 4.15 9.67 -16.34
CA ASN A 243 5.41 9.03 -16.80
C ASN A 243 6.28 8.44 -15.67
N GLY A 244 5.70 8.18 -14.48
CA GLY A 244 6.42 7.62 -13.34
C GLY A 244 7.30 8.61 -12.59
N LYS A 245 7.15 9.93 -12.82
CA LYS A 245 7.86 10.95 -12.04
C LYS A 245 7.52 10.81 -10.56
N LEU A 246 8.53 10.76 -9.72
CA LEU A 246 8.41 10.65 -8.27
C LEU A 246 8.68 11.99 -7.59
N GLU A 247 7.79 12.39 -6.68
CA GLU A 247 7.90 13.66 -5.98
C GLU A 247 7.37 13.52 -4.54
N TYR A 248 8.16 13.92 -3.55
CA TYR A 248 7.70 13.92 -2.17
C TYR A 248 6.80 15.12 -1.88
N GLU A 249 5.67 14.86 -1.21
CA GLU A 249 4.82 15.91 -0.67
C GLU A 249 5.28 16.26 0.74
N ALA A 250 5.45 17.56 1.00
CA ALA A 250 5.73 18.06 2.33
C ALA A 250 4.42 18.09 3.14
N ILE A 251 4.32 17.27 4.17
CA ILE A 251 3.21 17.35 5.12
C ILE A 251 3.66 18.27 6.26
N PRO A 252 3.04 19.45 6.43
CA PRO A 252 3.38 20.34 7.53
C PRO A 252 3.17 19.64 8.87
N THR A 253 4.14 19.72 9.76
CA THR A 253 4.01 19.26 11.15
C THR A 253 4.02 20.46 12.08
N ILE A 254 3.28 20.37 13.18
CA ILE A 254 3.30 21.39 14.24
C ILE A 254 4.48 21.19 15.19
N LEU A 255 5.23 20.11 15.03
CA LEU A 255 6.43 19.87 15.83
C LEU A 255 7.62 20.62 15.22
N PRO A 256 8.47 21.23 16.06
CA PRO A 256 9.68 21.90 15.58
C PRO A 256 10.60 20.89 14.88
N GLU A 257 11.29 21.34 13.82
CA GLU A 257 12.24 20.52 13.04
C GLU A 257 13.40 19.96 13.88
N ASN A 258 13.59 20.44 15.10
CA ASN A 258 14.63 20.02 16.02
C ASN A 258 14.06 19.62 17.39
N PRO A 259 13.88 18.30 17.68
CA PRO A 259 13.31 17.82 18.94
C PRO A 259 14.20 18.07 20.19
N LYS A 260 15.38 18.71 20.05
CA LYS A 260 16.26 19.06 21.17
C LYS A 260 15.89 20.37 21.86
N SER A 261 14.76 20.98 21.53
CA SER A 261 14.29 22.25 22.12
C SER A 261 13.00 22.11 22.94
N ILE A 262 12.65 20.90 23.41
CA ILE A 262 11.61 20.66 24.42
C ILE A 262 12.24 20.00 25.64
#